data_6c209934e1425df1c22a519b11e228a9
#
_entry.id   6c209934e1425df1c22a519b11e228a9
#
_cell.length_a   1.000
_cell.length_b   1.000
_cell.length_c   1.000
_cell.angle_alpha   90.00
_cell.angle_beta   90.00
_cell.angle_gamma   90.00
#
_symmetry.space_group_name_H-M   'P 1'
#
loop_
_entity.id
_entity.type
_entity.pdbx_description
1 polymer ?
#
loop_
_entity_poly.entity_id
_entity_poly.type
_entity_poly.pdbx_seq_one_letter_code
_entity_poly.pdbx_strand_id
1 'polypeptide(L)'
;RGIFAPMISFNQKIKKRAKDINSYLCVGIDVNAKSLGSDNFEDLKIHSKKIIDATRDIALAFKPNFAFFERWGSEGFKWLEETVDYIGSDSIIIADAKRGDIGNTAGQYAESIFDHFGFDAVTLNPYMGEDSINPFLVHDDKGVFVLCRTSNSSAHIFQNQKLNRGQFLYEKVAEWADSLNHKNNIGLVVGATVPQELSRVRDLAPNLPILIPGVGAQGGDLEKSVYEGNKSGIGIINVSRDISFSGDCSVESIRSSAQSYVKKINEVLNV
;
A
#
# COMPACT_ATOMS: atom_id res chain seq x y z
N ARG A 1 -0.26 22.42 -32.14
CA ARG A 1 0.03 21.06 -31.69
C ARG A 1 0.53 21.18 -30.27
N GLY A 2 -0.35 20.97 -29.28
CA GLY A 2 0.04 20.89 -27.86
C GLY A 2 0.95 19.68 -27.67
N ILE A 3 2.14 19.92 -27.15
CA ILE A 3 3.05 18.86 -26.71
C ILE A 3 2.43 18.34 -25.40
N PHE A 4 1.66 17.25 -25.48
CA PHE A 4 1.26 16.52 -24.28
C PHE A 4 2.54 15.97 -23.65
N ALA A 5 2.86 16.39 -22.44
CA ALA A 5 3.91 15.73 -21.66
C ALA A 5 3.60 14.21 -21.61
N PRO A 6 4.58 13.35 -21.83
CA PRO A 6 4.32 11.91 -21.77
C PRO A 6 3.75 11.55 -20.40
N MET A 7 2.64 10.82 -20.41
CA MET A 7 2.02 10.34 -19.16
C MET A 7 3.01 9.41 -18.46
N ILE A 8 3.42 9.78 -17.25
CA ILE A 8 4.37 8.97 -16.47
C ILE A 8 3.62 7.76 -15.88
N SER A 9 4.27 6.59 -15.90
CA SER A 9 3.70 5.37 -15.30
C SER A 9 3.55 5.50 -13.78
N PHE A 10 2.67 4.67 -13.19
CA PHE A 10 2.45 4.66 -11.75
C PHE A 10 3.76 4.42 -10.96
N ASN A 11 4.61 3.49 -11.39
CA ASN A 11 5.87 3.21 -10.70
C ASN A 11 6.86 4.38 -10.80
N GLN A 12 6.83 5.14 -11.90
CA GLN A 12 7.59 6.38 -12.03
C GLN A 12 7.04 7.49 -11.12
N LYS A 13 5.71 7.59 -11.00
CA LYS A 13 5.02 8.53 -10.09
C LYS A 13 5.45 8.30 -8.64
N ILE A 14 5.45 7.04 -8.18
CA ILE A 14 5.93 6.68 -6.83
C ILE A 14 7.40 7.07 -6.62
N LYS A 15 8.28 6.66 -7.53
CA LYS A 15 9.72 6.97 -7.43
C LYS A 15 10.00 8.46 -7.41
N LYS A 16 9.32 9.21 -8.27
CA LYS A 16 9.44 10.67 -8.32
C LYS A 16 9.01 11.30 -7.00
N ARG A 17 7.82 10.94 -6.49
CA ARG A 17 7.31 11.52 -5.23
C ARG A 17 8.21 11.16 -4.04
N ALA A 18 8.67 9.90 -3.93
CA ALA A 18 9.59 9.50 -2.87
C ALA A 18 10.85 10.37 -2.82
N LYS A 19 11.40 10.68 -4.00
CA LYS A 19 12.56 11.57 -4.14
C LYS A 19 12.22 13.03 -3.78
N ASP A 20 11.09 13.53 -4.28
CA ASP A 20 10.69 14.94 -4.10
C ASP A 20 10.48 15.30 -2.63
N ILE A 21 9.90 14.39 -1.83
CA ILE A 21 9.62 14.61 -0.40
C ILE A 21 10.61 13.89 0.53
N ASN A 22 11.59 13.20 -0.01
CA ASN A 22 12.57 12.38 0.72
C ASN A 22 11.91 11.45 1.76
N SER A 23 10.90 10.67 1.33
CA SER A 23 10.15 9.79 2.22
C SER A 23 9.67 8.53 1.51
N TYR A 24 9.73 7.41 2.23
CA TYR A 24 9.26 6.08 1.81
C TYR A 24 8.10 5.60 2.70
N LEU A 25 7.53 6.50 3.50
CA LEU A 25 6.47 6.18 4.44
C LEU A 25 5.10 6.18 3.75
N CYS A 26 4.37 5.06 3.88
CA CYS A 26 2.95 4.98 3.60
C CYS A 26 2.17 5.01 4.92
N VAL A 27 1.23 5.94 5.07
CA VAL A 27 0.41 6.06 6.26
C VAL A 27 -0.92 5.31 6.04
N GLY A 28 -1.15 4.27 6.84
CA GLY A 28 -2.40 3.52 6.80
C GLY A 28 -3.53 4.26 7.53
N ILE A 29 -4.71 4.30 6.92
CA ILE A 29 -5.93 4.85 7.54
C ILE A 29 -6.83 3.67 7.93
N ASP A 30 -6.58 3.14 9.13
CA ASP A 30 -7.27 1.98 9.71
C ASP A 30 -7.99 2.39 11.00
N VAL A 31 -8.77 3.49 10.92
CA VAL A 31 -9.43 4.09 12.10
C VAL A 31 -10.56 3.21 12.60
N ASN A 32 -10.54 2.91 13.89
CA ASN A 32 -11.55 2.07 14.52
C ASN A 32 -11.91 2.53 15.92
N ALA A 33 -13.15 2.29 16.32
CA ALA A 33 -13.74 2.68 17.57
C ALA A 33 -12.94 2.20 18.79
N LYS A 34 -12.50 0.94 18.77
CA LYS A 34 -11.76 0.32 19.89
C LYS A 34 -10.45 1.04 20.18
N SER A 35 -9.67 1.34 19.14
CA SER A 35 -8.37 2.01 19.28
C SER A 35 -8.53 3.50 19.60
N LEU A 36 -9.59 4.13 19.09
CA LEU A 36 -9.88 5.54 19.38
C LEU A 36 -10.51 5.75 20.76
N GLY A 37 -11.15 4.71 21.31
CA GLY A 37 -11.90 4.81 22.56
C GLY A 37 -13.23 5.58 22.39
N SER A 38 -13.78 5.65 21.18
CA SER A 38 -15.06 6.29 20.87
C SER A 38 -15.82 5.47 19.83
N ASP A 39 -17.10 5.23 20.10
CA ASP A 39 -18.04 4.59 19.16
C ASP A 39 -18.81 5.61 18.29
N ASN A 40 -18.55 6.90 18.47
CA ASN A 40 -19.16 7.96 17.66
C ASN A 40 -18.54 7.98 16.28
N PHE A 41 -19.35 7.83 15.24
CA PHE A 41 -18.90 7.78 13.85
C PHE A 41 -18.20 9.08 13.41
N GLU A 42 -18.67 10.25 13.87
CA GLU A 42 -18.04 11.53 13.56
C GLU A 42 -16.64 11.66 14.17
N ASP A 43 -16.39 11.08 15.35
CA ASP A 43 -15.05 11.07 15.95
C ASP A 43 -14.06 10.27 15.08
N LEU A 44 -14.51 9.18 14.45
CA LEU A 44 -13.70 8.40 13.53
C LEU A 44 -13.35 9.21 12.28
N LYS A 45 -14.31 9.94 11.72
CA LYS A 45 -14.11 10.84 10.57
C LYS A 45 -13.12 11.95 10.91
N ILE A 46 -13.32 12.63 12.04
CA ILE A 46 -12.42 13.69 12.54
C ILE A 46 -11.00 13.13 12.73
N HIS A 47 -10.87 11.94 13.31
CA HIS A 47 -9.57 11.32 13.53
C HIS A 47 -8.86 10.98 12.23
N SER A 48 -9.57 10.51 11.21
CA SER A 48 -8.99 10.30 9.86
C SER A 48 -8.41 11.58 9.29
N LYS A 49 -9.09 12.72 9.43
CA LYS A 49 -8.61 14.03 9.00
C LYS A 49 -7.36 14.46 9.78
N LYS A 50 -7.33 14.25 11.11
CA LYS A 50 -6.13 14.52 11.92
C LYS A 50 -4.89 13.75 11.43
N ILE A 51 -5.06 12.46 11.08
CA ILE A 51 -3.97 11.65 10.54
C ILE A 51 -3.44 12.25 9.24
N ILE A 52 -4.33 12.64 8.33
CA ILE A 52 -3.98 13.22 7.04
C ILE A 52 -3.27 14.56 7.24
N ASP A 53 -3.82 15.46 8.06
CA ASP A 53 -3.24 16.78 8.32
C ASP A 53 -1.84 16.69 8.96
N ALA A 54 -1.67 15.75 9.90
CA ALA A 54 -0.40 15.54 10.58
C ALA A 54 0.71 15.02 9.65
N THR A 55 0.37 14.38 8.51
CA THR A 55 1.35 13.59 7.74
C THR A 55 1.40 13.89 6.25
N ARG A 56 0.54 14.77 5.72
CA ARG A 56 0.37 15.06 4.29
C ARG A 56 1.67 15.40 3.56
N ASP A 57 2.53 16.18 4.19
CA ASP A 57 3.79 16.68 3.62
C ASP A 57 4.95 15.67 3.71
N ILE A 58 4.82 14.63 4.54
CA ILE A 58 5.86 13.63 4.77
C ILE A 58 5.45 12.20 4.36
N ALA A 59 4.19 11.96 4.07
CA ALA A 59 3.72 10.66 3.58
C ALA A 59 3.95 10.52 2.07
N LEU A 60 4.66 9.47 1.67
CA LEU A 60 4.76 9.07 0.26
C LEU A 60 3.38 8.71 -0.30
N ALA A 61 2.61 7.98 0.51
CA ALA A 61 1.26 7.54 0.16
C ALA A 61 0.36 7.45 1.39
N PHE A 62 -0.94 7.53 1.16
CA PHE A 62 -1.97 7.12 2.11
C PHE A 62 -2.62 5.82 1.67
N LYS A 63 -2.97 4.98 2.64
CA LYS A 63 -3.57 3.67 2.36
C LYS A 63 -4.82 3.43 3.22
N PRO A 64 -5.99 3.96 2.80
CA PRO A 64 -7.26 3.58 3.40
C PRO A 64 -7.53 2.08 3.24
N ASN A 65 -7.89 1.42 4.34
CA ASN A 65 -8.23 0.00 4.34
C ASN A 65 -9.76 -0.15 4.30
N PHE A 66 -10.26 -0.68 3.21
CA PHE A 66 -11.69 -0.81 2.92
C PHE A 66 -12.48 -1.46 4.05
N ALA A 67 -11.93 -2.46 4.75
CA ALA A 67 -12.62 -3.16 5.83
C ALA A 67 -13.08 -2.23 6.96
N PHE A 68 -12.34 -1.15 7.24
CA PHE A 68 -12.68 -0.17 8.29
C PHE A 68 -13.83 0.77 7.87
N PHE A 69 -14.04 0.93 6.59
CA PHE A 69 -15.12 1.73 6.01
C PHE A 69 -16.33 0.86 5.69
N GLU A 70 -16.16 -0.27 5.00
CA GLU A 70 -17.23 -1.19 4.59
C GLU A 70 -18.11 -1.65 5.76
N ARG A 71 -17.54 -1.83 6.96
CA ARG A 71 -18.31 -2.21 8.15
C ARG A 71 -19.45 -1.23 8.51
N TRP A 72 -19.38 0.00 8.02
CA TRP A 72 -20.38 1.04 8.26
C TRP A 72 -21.41 1.18 7.13
N GLY A 73 -21.40 0.25 6.14
CA GLY A 73 -22.32 0.24 5.02
C GLY A 73 -22.21 1.51 4.18
N SER A 74 -23.34 2.08 3.77
CA SER A 74 -23.39 3.26 2.91
C SER A 74 -22.69 4.49 3.52
N GLU A 75 -22.84 4.70 4.83
CA GLU A 75 -22.17 5.79 5.54
C GLU A 75 -20.64 5.63 5.51
N GLY A 76 -20.15 4.38 5.59
CA GLY A 76 -18.73 4.08 5.50
C GLY A 76 -18.17 4.33 4.10
N PHE A 77 -18.90 3.99 3.05
CA PHE A 77 -18.48 4.29 1.68
C PHE A 77 -18.47 5.80 1.41
N LYS A 78 -19.46 6.55 1.91
CA LYS A 78 -19.44 8.01 1.86
C LYS A 78 -18.24 8.58 2.61
N TRP A 79 -17.93 8.07 3.79
CA TRP A 79 -16.72 8.46 4.53
C TRP A 79 -15.44 8.14 3.77
N LEU A 80 -15.39 7.02 3.03
CA LEU A 80 -14.24 6.68 2.18
C LEU A 80 -14.06 7.72 1.06
N GLU A 81 -15.13 8.09 0.35
CA GLU A 81 -15.13 9.16 -0.66
C GLU A 81 -14.61 10.48 -0.06
N GLU A 82 -15.21 10.92 1.04
CA GLU A 82 -14.80 12.14 1.75
C GLU A 82 -13.32 12.09 2.19
N THR A 83 -12.81 10.90 2.54
CA THR A 83 -11.41 10.71 2.96
C THR A 83 -10.47 10.81 1.76
N VAL A 84 -10.81 10.21 0.63
CA VAL A 84 -10.02 10.29 -0.62
C VAL A 84 -9.98 11.72 -1.12
N ASP A 85 -11.11 12.41 -1.17
CA ASP A 85 -11.21 13.82 -1.55
C ASP A 85 -10.38 14.72 -0.63
N TYR A 86 -10.41 14.44 0.68
CA TYR A 86 -9.65 15.22 1.67
C TYR A 86 -8.14 15.02 1.56
N ILE A 87 -7.66 13.83 1.19
CA ILE A 87 -6.25 13.58 0.88
C ILE A 87 -5.83 14.42 -0.32
N GLY A 88 -6.64 14.43 -1.38
CA GLY A 88 -6.41 15.23 -2.58
C GLY A 88 -5.36 14.63 -3.54
N SER A 89 -5.21 15.27 -4.70
CA SER A 89 -4.41 14.78 -5.83
C SER A 89 -2.89 14.90 -5.66
N ASP A 90 -2.43 15.66 -4.65
CA ASP A 90 -1.00 15.86 -4.40
C ASP A 90 -0.33 14.67 -3.71
N SER A 91 -1.12 13.69 -3.27
CA SER A 91 -0.66 12.46 -2.61
C SER A 91 -0.99 11.23 -3.44
N ILE A 92 -0.26 10.14 -3.23
CA ILE A 92 -0.60 8.84 -3.79
C ILE A 92 -1.57 8.15 -2.83
N ILE A 93 -2.68 7.63 -3.36
CA ILE A 93 -3.70 6.97 -2.54
C ILE A 93 -3.85 5.51 -2.99
N ILE A 94 -3.61 4.58 -2.06
CA ILE A 94 -3.64 3.13 -2.30
C ILE A 94 -4.89 2.54 -1.66
N ALA A 95 -5.80 1.97 -2.45
CA ALA A 95 -6.94 1.21 -1.96
C ALA A 95 -6.48 -0.14 -1.39
N ASP A 96 -6.50 -0.29 -0.06
CA ASP A 96 -6.25 -1.60 0.55
C ASP A 96 -7.55 -2.43 0.56
N ALA A 97 -7.93 -2.91 -0.62
CA ALA A 97 -9.22 -3.56 -0.90
C ALA A 97 -9.11 -5.06 -1.17
N LYS A 98 -7.91 -5.55 -1.52
CA LYS A 98 -7.60 -6.96 -1.77
C LYS A 98 -8.62 -7.64 -2.71
N ARG A 99 -8.99 -6.93 -3.79
CA ARG A 99 -9.95 -7.45 -4.77
C ARG A 99 -9.36 -8.66 -5.52
N GLY A 100 -10.24 -9.52 -6.00
CA GLY A 100 -9.88 -10.70 -6.76
C GLY A 100 -11.16 -11.30 -7.35
N ASP A 101 -11.41 -11.00 -8.62
CA ASP A 101 -12.55 -11.51 -9.40
C ASP A 101 -12.14 -11.52 -10.88
N ILE A 102 -12.94 -12.07 -11.76
CA ILE A 102 -12.60 -12.26 -13.16
C ILE A 102 -13.52 -11.47 -14.11
N GLY A 103 -13.02 -11.23 -15.32
CA GLY A 103 -13.77 -10.69 -16.43
C GLY A 103 -14.49 -9.38 -16.12
N ASN A 104 -15.78 -9.31 -16.45
CA ASN A 104 -16.59 -8.11 -16.26
C ASN A 104 -16.69 -7.67 -14.79
N THR A 105 -16.73 -8.61 -13.84
CA THR A 105 -16.79 -8.28 -12.40
C THR A 105 -15.50 -7.58 -11.94
N ALA A 106 -14.34 -8.07 -12.37
CA ALA A 106 -13.07 -7.41 -12.09
C ALA A 106 -12.99 -6.00 -12.72
N GLY A 107 -13.57 -5.82 -13.92
CA GLY A 107 -13.75 -4.51 -14.56
C GLY A 107 -14.57 -3.54 -13.71
N GLN A 108 -15.71 -3.99 -13.18
CA GLN A 108 -16.54 -3.16 -12.28
C GLN A 108 -15.81 -2.74 -10.99
N TYR A 109 -14.97 -3.62 -10.44
CA TYR A 109 -14.11 -3.24 -9.31
C TYR A 109 -13.05 -2.22 -9.71
N ALA A 110 -12.45 -2.33 -10.90
CA ALA A 110 -11.46 -1.38 -11.38
C ALA A 110 -12.08 0.02 -11.59
N GLU A 111 -13.24 0.10 -12.29
CA GLU A 111 -14.00 1.34 -12.46
C GLU A 111 -14.39 1.96 -11.12
N SER A 112 -14.89 1.15 -10.18
CA SER A 112 -15.25 1.63 -8.84
C SER A 112 -14.03 2.26 -8.13
N ILE A 113 -12.88 1.61 -8.13
CA ILE A 113 -11.71 2.07 -7.39
C ILE A 113 -11.05 3.27 -8.08
N PHE A 114 -10.85 3.22 -9.39
CA PHE A 114 -10.08 4.23 -10.11
C PHE A 114 -10.92 5.42 -10.57
N ASP A 115 -12.14 5.16 -11.09
CA ASP A 115 -12.96 6.21 -11.70
C ASP A 115 -13.94 6.82 -10.70
N HIS A 116 -14.56 6.00 -9.83
CA HIS A 116 -15.52 6.49 -8.85
C HIS A 116 -14.83 7.05 -7.60
N PHE A 117 -14.02 6.24 -6.91
CA PHE A 117 -13.33 6.68 -5.68
C PHE A 117 -12.06 7.50 -5.94
N GLY A 118 -11.47 7.46 -7.14
CA GLY A 118 -10.31 8.26 -7.48
C GLY A 118 -8.96 7.77 -6.92
N PHE A 119 -8.83 6.50 -6.53
CA PHE A 119 -7.56 5.96 -6.07
C PHE A 119 -6.49 5.92 -7.17
N ASP A 120 -5.22 5.99 -6.77
CA ASP A 120 -4.07 5.82 -7.67
C ASP A 120 -3.64 4.37 -7.80
N ALA A 121 -3.89 3.53 -6.79
CA ALA A 121 -3.53 2.12 -6.81
C ALA A 121 -4.47 1.27 -5.96
N VAL A 122 -4.40 -0.06 -6.16
CA VAL A 122 -5.20 -1.04 -5.42
C VAL A 122 -4.38 -2.28 -5.08
N THR A 123 -4.68 -2.91 -3.94
CA THR A 123 -4.16 -4.25 -3.60
C THR A 123 -5.06 -5.33 -4.20
N LEU A 124 -4.45 -6.34 -4.84
CA LEU A 124 -5.15 -7.43 -5.53
C LEU A 124 -4.69 -8.80 -5.03
N ASN A 125 -5.63 -9.75 -5.02
CA ASN A 125 -5.36 -11.15 -4.72
C ASN A 125 -5.05 -11.91 -6.03
N PRO A 126 -3.88 -12.57 -6.16
CA PRO A 126 -3.47 -13.24 -7.40
C PRO A 126 -4.07 -14.65 -7.59
N TYR A 127 -4.85 -15.15 -6.65
CA TYR A 127 -5.26 -16.56 -6.63
C TYR A 127 -6.02 -17.01 -7.87
N MET A 128 -6.76 -16.09 -8.52
CA MET A 128 -7.50 -16.35 -9.75
C MET A 128 -6.66 -16.12 -11.02
N GLY A 129 -5.38 -15.82 -10.90
CA GLY A 129 -4.49 -15.65 -12.05
C GLY A 129 -4.62 -14.29 -12.75
N GLU A 130 -4.20 -14.25 -14.02
CA GLU A 130 -4.06 -13.03 -14.81
C GLU A 130 -5.42 -12.35 -15.09
N ASP A 131 -6.48 -13.12 -15.25
CA ASP A 131 -7.82 -12.61 -15.48
C ASP A 131 -8.31 -11.68 -14.35
N SER A 132 -7.77 -11.86 -13.14
CA SER A 132 -8.11 -11.03 -11.98
C SER A 132 -7.29 -9.74 -11.87
N ILE A 133 -6.20 -9.62 -12.63
CA ILE A 133 -5.27 -8.49 -12.59
C ILE A 133 -5.44 -7.58 -13.81
N ASN A 134 -5.58 -8.16 -15.01
CA ASN A 134 -5.61 -7.41 -16.27
C ASN A 134 -6.61 -6.26 -16.35
N PRO A 135 -7.85 -6.37 -15.82
CA PRO A 135 -8.80 -5.25 -15.84
C PRO A 135 -8.31 -4.01 -15.09
N PHE A 136 -7.42 -4.16 -14.11
CA PHE A 136 -6.84 -3.06 -13.35
C PHE A 136 -5.57 -2.47 -14.00
N LEU A 137 -5.01 -3.12 -15.03
CA LEU A 137 -3.80 -2.67 -15.74
C LEU A 137 -4.09 -1.81 -16.97
N VAL A 138 -5.34 -1.40 -17.16
CA VAL A 138 -5.76 -0.65 -18.36
C VAL A 138 -5.08 0.72 -18.44
N HIS A 139 -4.91 1.39 -17.31
CA HIS A 139 -4.32 2.73 -17.21
C HIS A 139 -2.87 2.67 -16.72
N ASP A 140 -1.95 3.29 -17.45
CA ASP A 140 -0.52 3.27 -17.12
C ASP A 140 -0.19 4.08 -15.84
N ASP A 141 -0.99 5.10 -15.54
CA ASP A 141 -0.87 5.98 -14.37
C ASP A 141 -1.55 5.44 -13.11
N LYS A 142 -2.27 4.32 -13.22
CA LYS A 142 -2.90 3.59 -12.11
C LYS A 142 -2.14 2.31 -11.81
N GLY A 143 -1.95 2.01 -10.52
CA GLY A 143 -1.12 0.90 -10.08
C GLY A 143 -1.88 -0.24 -9.43
N VAL A 144 -1.25 -1.41 -9.43
CA VAL A 144 -1.71 -2.55 -8.64
C VAL A 144 -0.60 -3.05 -7.74
N PHE A 145 -0.95 -3.46 -6.53
CA PHE A 145 -0.06 -4.18 -5.62
C PHE A 145 -0.59 -5.59 -5.41
N VAL A 146 0.08 -6.56 -6.02
CA VAL A 146 -0.31 -7.98 -5.95
C VAL A 146 0.15 -8.58 -4.62
N LEU A 147 -0.76 -9.23 -3.88
CA LEU A 147 -0.40 -9.96 -2.66
C LEU A 147 0.57 -11.08 -3.01
N CYS A 148 1.77 -11.03 -2.43
CA CYS A 148 2.85 -12.00 -2.70
C CYS A 148 3.17 -12.83 -1.46
N ARG A 149 3.73 -12.21 -0.41
CA ARG A 149 4.04 -12.88 0.85
C ARG A 149 3.55 -12.03 2.02
N THR A 150 2.45 -12.43 2.62
CA THR A 150 1.75 -11.65 3.63
C THR A 150 2.29 -11.90 5.05
N SER A 151 2.05 -10.96 5.98
CA SER A 151 2.63 -10.95 7.32
C SER A 151 1.92 -11.84 8.34
N ASN A 152 0.72 -12.37 8.02
CA ASN A 152 -0.08 -13.19 8.94
C ASN A 152 0.52 -14.59 9.14
N SER A 153 0.38 -15.13 10.32
CA SER A 153 1.00 -16.41 10.72
C SER A 153 0.59 -17.61 9.86
N SER A 154 -0.66 -17.66 9.39
CA SER A 154 -1.17 -18.76 8.56
C SER A 154 -0.83 -18.64 7.06
N ALA A 155 -0.15 -17.58 6.64
CA ALA A 155 0.22 -17.40 5.24
C ALA A 155 1.08 -18.56 4.69
N HIS A 156 1.89 -19.21 5.53
CA HIS A 156 2.73 -20.33 5.15
C HIS A 156 1.95 -21.54 4.62
N ILE A 157 0.66 -21.69 4.97
CA ILE A 157 -0.18 -22.82 4.53
C ILE A 157 -0.27 -22.87 3.00
N PHE A 158 -0.38 -21.69 2.35
CA PHE A 158 -0.44 -21.59 0.89
C PHE A 158 0.85 -21.02 0.31
N GLN A 159 1.32 -19.88 0.82
CA GLN A 159 2.38 -19.11 0.17
C GLN A 159 3.74 -19.81 0.21
N ASN A 160 3.99 -20.68 1.20
CA ASN A 160 5.21 -21.48 1.30
C ASN A 160 5.05 -22.91 0.75
N GLN A 161 3.98 -23.20 -0.02
CA GLN A 161 3.88 -24.45 -0.72
C GLN A 161 4.96 -24.53 -1.82
N LYS A 162 5.64 -25.69 -1.87
CA LYS A 162 6.64 -25.96 -2.92
C LYS A 162 5.97 -26.44 -4.19
N LEU A 163 6.26 -25.76 -5.27
CA LEU A 163 5.87 -26.14 -6.62
C LEU A 163 6.86 -27.15 -7.21
N ASN A 164 6.54 -27.67 -8.38
CA ASN A 164 7.48 -28.46 -9.17
C ASN A 164 8.79 -27.68 -9.36
N ARG A 165 9.95 -28.30 -9.13
CA ARG A 165 11.28 -27.68 -9.12
C ARG A 165 11.69 -27.01 -7.81
N GLY A 166 10.90 -27.14 -6.72
CA GLY A 166 11.25 -26.67 -5.39
C GLY A 166 11.05 -25.19 -5.12
N GLN A 167 10.54 -24.43 -6.09
CA GLN A 167 10.16 -23.02 -5.94
C GLN A 167 8.95 -22.88 -5.02
N PHE A 168 8.93 -21.88 -4.15
CA PHE A 168 7.75 -21.57 -3.34
C PHE A 168 6.69 -20.82 -4.14
N LEU A 169 5.41 -20.95 -3.73
CA LEU A 169 4.31 -20.27 -4.41
C LEU A 169 4.49 -18.74 -4.43
N TYR A 170 4.94 -18.13 -3.31
CA TYR A 170 5.18 -16.68 -3.27
C TYR A 170 6.28 -16.23 -4.24
N GLU A 171 7.31 -17.06 -4.47
CA GLU A 171 8.36 -16.78 -5.46
C GLU A 171 7.78 -16.79 -6.88
N LYS A 172 6.91 -17.78 -7.17
CA LYS A 172 6.20 -17.84 -8.45
C LYS A 172 5.33 -16.61 -8.68
N VAL A 173 4.64 -16.12 -7.65
CA VAL A 173 3.84 -14.89 -7.73
C VAL A 173 4.74 -13.69 -8.04
N ALA A 174 5.91 -13.58 -7.42
CA ALA A 174 6.84 -12.48 -7.66
C ALA A 174 7.33 -12.44 -9.12
N GLU A 175 7.82 -13.57 -9.64
CA GLU A 175 8.27 -13.69 -11.04
C GLU A 175 7.13 -13.42 -12.04
N TRP A 176 5.96 -13.96 -11.76
CA TRP A 176 4.78 -13.76 -12.61
C TRP A 176 4.35 -12.29 -12.64
N ALA A 177 4.27 -11.61 -11.51
CA ALA A 177 3.94 -10.20 -11.45
C ALA A 177 4.98 -9.33 -12.18
N ASP A 178 6.28 -9.65 -12.06
CA ASP A 178 7.33 -8.95 -12.81
C ASP A 178 7.16 -9.15 -14.32
N SER A 179 6.81 -10.36 -14.76
CA SER A 179 6.57 -10.66 -16.19
C SER A 179 5.35 -9.94 -16.78
N LEU A 180 4.37 -9.54 -15.97
CA LEU A 180 3.20 -8.79 -16.41
C LEU A 180 3.43 -7.26 -16.44
N ASN A 181 4.53 -6.76 -15.90
CA ASN A 181 4.76 -5.34 -15.68
C ASN A 181 5.14 -4.55 -16.95
N HIS A 182 4.47 -4.80 -18.06
CA HIS A 182 4.77 -4.15 -19.36
C HIS A 182 4.51 -2.64 -19.34
N LYS A 183 3.54 -2.17 -18.54
CA LYS A 183 3.18 -0.75 -18.41
C LYS A 183 3.87 -0.05 -17.23
N ASN A 184 4.75 -0.76 -16.53
CA ASN A 184 5.46 -0.24 -15.36
C ASN A 184 4.50 0.32 -14.28
N ASN A 185 3.47 -0.46 -13.97
CA ASN A 185 2.39 -0.11 -13.03
C ASN A 185 2.01 -1.25 -12.05
N ILE A 186 2.85 -2.28 -11.96
CA ILE A 186 2.69 -3.37 -11.00
C ILE A 186 3.70 -3.21 -9.86
N GLY A 187 3.24 -3.49 -8.64
CA GLY A 187 4.02 -3.69 -7.44
C GLY A 187 3.58 -4.95 -6.69
N LEU A 188 4.25 -5.26 -5.59
CA LEU A 188 3.98 -6.42 -4.75
C LEU A 188 3.66 -6.00 -3.31
N VAL A 189 2.92 -6.84 -2.58
CA VAL A 189 2.78 -6.72 -1.12
C VAL A 189 3.60 -7.83 -0.46
N VAL A 190 4.58 -7.43 0.37
CA VAL A 190 5.40 -8.36 1.16
C VAL A 190 5.50 -7.87 2.60
N GLY A 191 5.16 -8.72 3.55
CA GLY A 191 5.13 -8.36 4.97
C GLY A 191 6.50 -8.13 5.58
N ALA A 192 6.60 -7.18 6.50
CA ALA A 192 7.83 -6.88 7.26
C ALA A 192 8.24 -7.98 8.26
N THR A 193 7.34 -8.93 8.55
CA THR A 193 7.60 -10.04 9.47
C THR A 193 8.42 -11.18 8.85
N VAL A 194 8.72 -11.10 7.54
CA VAL A 194 9.38 -12.16 6.77
C VAL A 194 10.55 -11.58 5.93
N PRO A 195 11.60 -11.05 6.57
CA PRO A 195 12.67 -10.32 5.89
C PRO A 195 13.49 -11.18 4.90
N GLN A 196 13.65 -12.48 5.14
CA GLN A 196 14.33 -13.38 4.22
C GLN A 196 13.54 -13.56 2.92
N GLU A 197 12.22 -13.76 3.04
CA GLU A 197 11.33 -13.85 1.88
C GLU A 197 11.22 -12.49 1.16
N LEU A 198 11.25 -11.37 1.88
CA LEU A 198 11.32 -10.04 1.26
C LEU A 198 12.58 -9.86 0.41
N SER A 199 13.74 -10.26 0.95
CA SER A 199 15.00 -10.25 0.19
C SER A 199 14.90 -11.11 -1.06
N ARG A 200 14.35 -12.32 -0.93
CA ARG A 200 14.17 -13.25 -2.06
C ARG A 200 13.20 -12.70 -3.12
N VAL A 201 12.07 -12.09 -2.71
CA VAL A 201 11.14 -11.43 -3.62
C VAL A 201 11.80 -10.27 -4.36
N ARG A 202 12.62 -9.47 -3.66
CA ARG A 202 13.36 -8.37 -4.26
C ARG A 202 14.36 -8.85 -5.32
N ASP A 203 15.01 -9.98 -5.11
CA ASP A 203 15.91 -10.59 -6.10
C ASP A 203 15.16 -11.07 -7.36
N LEU A 204 13.94 -11.59 -7.20
CA LEU A 204 13.10 -12.10 -8.29
C LEU A 204 12.36 -11.00 -9.07
N ALA A 205 12.03 -9.89 -8.39
CA ALA A 205 11.33 -8.74 -8.96
C ALA A 205 12.07 -7.43 -8.62
N PRO A 206 13.26 -7.20 -9.17
CA PRO A 206 14.18 -6.16 -8.73
C PRO A 206 13.65 -4.73 -8.94
N ASN A 207 12.76 -4.53 -9.92
CA ASN A 207 12.27 -3.20 -10.31
C ASN A 207 10.87 -2.87 -9.77
N LEU A 208 10.11 -3.87 -9.30
CA LEU A 208 8.75 -3.63 -8.82
C LEU A 208 8.77 -2.86 -7.49
N PRO A 209 7.89 -1.86 -7.30
CA PRO A 209 7.60 -1.33 -5.99
C PRO A 209 7.11 -2.43 -5.05
N ILE A 210 7.57 -2.44 -3.80
CA ILE A 210 7.08 -3.36 -2.78
C ILE A 210 6.43 -2.57 -1.67
N LEU A 211 5.13 -2.78 -1.46
CA LEU A 211 4.40 -2.29 -0.30
C LEU A 211 4.65 -3.24 0.88
N ILE A 212 5.21 -2.72 1.96
CA ILE A 212 5.71 -3.51 3.09
C ILE A 212 4.90 -3.17 4.36
N PRO A 213 3.78 -3.85 4.60
CA PRO A 213 3.01 -3.73 5.84
C PRO A 213 3.59 -4.60 6.96
N GLY A 214 3.18 -4.28 8.21
CA GLY A 214 3.51 -5.11 9.37
C GLY A 214 4.70 -4.62 10.18
N VAL A 215 5.23 -3.45 9.87
CA VAL A 215 6.20 -2.74 10.73
C VAL A 215 5.48 -2.19 11.97
N GLY A 216 6.16 -2.17 13.10
CA GLY A 216 5.62 -1.67 14.37
C GLY A 216 4.67 -2.68 15.02
N ALA A 217 3.40 -2.38 15.12
CA ALA A 217 2.40 -3.14 15.88
C ALA A 217 2.31 -4.65 15.56
N GLN A 218 2.83 -5.12 14.42
CA GLN A 218 2.92 -6.55 14.06
C GLN A 218 4.31 -7.15 14.33
N GLY A 219 5.25 -6.36 14.88
CA GLY A 219 6.59 -6.84 15.26
C GLY A 219 7.56 -7.03 14.10
N GLY A 220 7.27 -6.49 12.92
CA GLY A 220 8.19 -6.50 11.78
C GLY A 220 9.44 -5.67 12.05
N ASP A 221 10.58 -6.17 11.58
CA ASP A 221 11.89 -5.52 11.69
C ASP A 221 11.98 -4.37 10.68
N LEU A 222 11.95 -3.12 11.17
CA LEU A 222 12.00 -1.93 10.32
C LEU A 222 13.28 -1.86 9.51
N GLU A 223 14.45 -2.01 10.15
CA GLU A 223 15.75 -1.83 9.49
C GLU A 223 15.94 -2.83 8.36
N LYS A 224 15.69 -4.13 8.64
CA LYS A 224 15.78 -5.16 7.61
C LYS A 224 14.75 -4.94 6.50
N SER A 225 13.51 -4.55 6.84
CA SER A 225 12.47 -4.30 5.84
C SER A 225 12.83 -3.14 4.92
N VAL A 226 13.37 -2.06 5.47
CA VAL A 226 13.84 -0.92 4.69
C VAL A 226 15.01 -1.30 3.80
N TYR A 227 16.03 -1.97 4.37
CA TYR A 227 17.23 -2.37 3.63
C TYR A 227 16.89 -3.32 2.49
N GLU A 228 16.23 -4.45 2.78
CA GLU A 228 15.90 -5.46 1.76
C GLU A 228 14.87 -4.93 0.73
N GLY A 229 13.89 -4.16 1.20
CA GLY A 229 12.87 -3.58 0.31
C GLY A 229 13.41 -2.57 -0.69
N ASN A 230 14.50 -1.87 -0.37
CA ASN A 230 15.07 -0.81 -1.21
C ASN A 230 16.39 -1.18 -1.89
N LYS A 231 16.85 -2.42 -1.79
CA LYS A 231 18.15 -2.90 -2.29
C LYS A 231 18.37 -2.68 -3.80
N SER A 232 17.32 -2.82 -4.62
CA SER A 232 17.40 -2.62 -6.08
C SER A 232 16.19 -1.87 -6.66
N GLY A 233 15.11 -1.74 -5.90
CA GLY A 233 13.88 -1.04 -6.29
C GLY A 233 13.41 -0.11 -5.18
N ILE A 234 12.12 0.20 -5.15
CA ILE A 234 11.53 0.99 -4.09
C ILE A 234 10.71 0.11 -3.13
N GLY A 235 11.02 0.18 -1.84
CA GLY A 235 10.23 -0.37 -0.75
C GLY A 235 9.43 0.74 -0.07
N ILE A 236 8.12 0.54 0.08
CA ILE A 236 7.18 1.49 0.66
C ILE A 236 6.77 0.95 2.03
N ILE A 237 7.19 1.60 3.08
CA ILE A 237 6.97 1.14 4.45
C ILE A 237 5.60 1.59 4.94
N ASN A 238 4.66 0.64 5.09
CA ASN A 238 3.33 0.96 5.56
C ASN A 238 3.22 0.85 7.08
N VAL A 239 2.90 1.97 7.72
CA VAL A 239 2.65 2.06 9.16
C VAL A 239 1.25 2.63 9.38
N SER A 240 0.45 1.95 10.21
CA SER A 240 -0.92 2.36 10.56
C SER A 240 -1.01 2.74 12.03
N ARG A 241 -1.24 1.76 12.91
CA ARG A 241 -1.61 1.95 14.32
C ARG A 241 -0.63 2.80 15.12
N ASP A 242 0.66 2.57 14.93
CA ASP A 242 1.71 3.26 15.68
C ASP A 242 1.78 4.76 15.38
N ILE A 243 1.31 5.16 14.19
CA ILE A 243 1.16 6.57 13.81
C ILE A 243 -0.21 7.06 14.22
N SER A 244 -1.27 6.39 13.76
CA SER A 244 -2.66 6.85 13.89
C SER A 244 -3.14 6.98 15.33
N PHE A 245 -2.61 6.17 16.25
CA PHE A 245 -3.01 6.15 17.66
C PHE A 245 -1.83 6.45 18.59
N SER A 246 -0.89 7.27 18.13
CA SER A 246 0.27 7.69 18.90
C SER A 246 -0.11 8.65 20.02
N GLY A 247 0.45 8.43 21.21
CA GLY A 247 0.28 9.31 22.37
C GLY A 247 -1.18 9.55 22.74
N ASP A 248 -1.59 10.82 22.77
CA ASP A 248 -2.95 11.26 23.06
C ASP A 248 -3.83 11.41 21.80
N CYS A 249 -3.38 10.89 20.67
CA CYS A 249 -4.04 11.04 19.36
C CYS A 249 -4.19 12.50 18.88
N SER A 250 -3.36 13.41 19.39
CA SER A 250 -3.27 14.78 18.86
C SER A 250 -2.55 14.81 17.52
N VAL A 251 -2.72 15.88 16.75
CA VAL A 251 -1.99 16.12 15.50
C VAL A 251 -0.48 16.10 15.76
N GLU A 252 -0.02 16.68 16.85
CA GLU A 252 1.36 16.74 17.27
C GLU A 252 1.95 15.35 17.56
N SER A 253 1.22 14.51 18.31
CA SER A 253 1.64 13.15 18.62
C SER A 253 1.72 12.28 17.38
N ILE A 254 0.70 12.35 16.51
CA ILE A 254 0.66 11.64 15.23
C ILE A 254 1.82 12.05 14.34
N ARG A 255 2.06 13.38 14.21
CA ARG A 255 3.16 13.93 13.41
C ARG A 255 4.52 13.49 13.95
N SER A 256 4.74 13.59 15.24
CA SER A 256 5.99 13.18 15.88
C SER A 256 6.32 11.71 15.62
N SER A 257 5.32 10.84 15.73
CA SER A 257 5.47 9.42 15.41
C SER A 257 5.83 9.22 13.93
N ALA A 258 5.11 9.84 13.01
CA ALA A 258 5.36 9.73 11.58
C ALA A 258 6.77 10.24 11.21
N GLN A 259 7.20 11.39 11.75
CA GLN A 259 8.55 11.93 11.56
C GLN A 259 9.64 10.99 12.08
N SER A 260 9.39 10.33 13.22
CA SER A 260 10.32 9.32 13.76
C SER A 260 10.51 8.14 12.79
N TYR A 261 9.43 7.67 12.15
CA TYR A 261 9.51 6.63 11.11
C TYR A 261 10.27 7.11 9.89
N VAL A 262 9.96 8.30 9.35
CA VAL A 262 10.68 8.87 8.19
C VAL A 262 12.18 8.98 8.49
N LYS A 263 12.54 9.52 9.66
CA LYS A 263 13.93 9.63 10.09
C LYS A 263 14.64 8.28 10.13
N LYS A 264 14.05 7.27 10.80
CA LYS A 264 14.65 5.92 10.89
C LYS A 264 14.78 5.26 9.51
N ILE A 265 13.80 5.42 8.62
CA ILE A 265 13.86 4.90 7.26
C ILE A 265 15.03 5.54 6.50
N ASN A 266 15.14 6.86 6.55
CA ASN A 266 16.19 7.61 5.86
C ASN A 266 17.59 7.31 6.43
N GLU A 267 17.74 7.11 7.75
CA GLU A 267 18.98 6.66 8.37
C GLU A 267 19.46 5.31 7.82
N VAL A 268 18.55 4.35 7.60
CA VAL A 268 18.88 3.04 6.99
C VAL A 268 19.29 3.20 5.53
N LEU A 269 18.64 4.09 4.80
CA LEU A 269 18.90 4.34 3.37
C LEU A 269 20.10 5.26 3.12
N ASN A 270 20.64 5.89 4.16
CA ASN A 270 21.69 6.91 4.07
C ASN A 270 21.33 8.12 3.19
N VAL A 271 20.10 8.61 3.29
CA VAL A 271 19.51 9.72 2.52
C VAL A 271 18.94 10.81 3.42
#